data_dd9e54966a1f3c41f2b2c87b78326ebb
#
_entry.id   dd9e54966a1f3c41f2b2c87b78326ebb
#
_cell.length_a   1.000
_cell.length_b   1.000
_cell.length_c   1.000
_cell.angle_alpha   90.00
_cell.angle_beta   90.00
_cell.angle_gamma   90.00
#
_symmetry.space_group_name_H-M   'P 1'
#
loop_
_entity.id
_entity.type
_entity.pdbx_description
1 polymer ?
#
loop_
_entity_poly.entity_id
_entity_poly.type
_entity_poly.pdbx_seq_one_letter_code
_entity_poly.pdbx_strand_id
1 'polypeptide(L)'
;MSSNSTTRPRRPGEEHGRDYWFLSEGEFDRKLEEGDFVEWVELPWGEGYRSGTLWSELDRIVAEGRSPVLEIETGCALAVRDRIPAAVTIFVTAPSREERERRLRLRATESEGEIDERLDIAERQLALAPEFDHTVVNDDRERAVTELEGIVREAMDGAGTIPAHDPSPR
;
A
#
# COMPACT_ATOMS: atom_id res chain seq x y z
N MET A 1 8.82 -6.34 -4.40
CA MET A 1 7.96 -5.41 -3.65
C MET A 1 8.79 -4.19 -3.32
N SER A 2 8.20 -3.01 -3.31
CA SER A 2 8.84 -1.81 -2.79
C SER A 2 8.83 -1.83 -1.27
N SER A 3 9.86 -1.27 -0.64
CA SER A 3 9.90 -1.08 0.81
C SER A 3 9.30 0.29 1.13
N ASN A 4 8.16 0.32 1.83
CA ASN A 4 7.56 1.56 2.28
C ASN A 4 8.41 2.21 3.38
N SER A 5 8.33 3.54 3.48
CA SER A 5 8.88 4.27 4.62
C SER A 5 7.86 4.35 5.75
N THR A 6 8.32 4.37 7.00
CA THR A 6 7.41 4.53 8.15
C THR A 6 8.12 5.16 9.35
N THR A 7 7.35 5.92 10.15
CA THR A 7 7.84 6.49 11.42
C THR A 7 7.59 5.57 12.62
N ARG A 8 6.85 4.45 12.45
CA ARG A 8 6.64 3.52 13.56
C ARG A 8 7.93 2.81 13.95
N PRO A 9 8.06 2.44 15.24
CA PRO A 9 9.19 1.62 15.69
C PRO A 9 9.28 0.27 14.97
N ARG A 10 10.50 -0.22 14.81
CA ARG A 10 10.77 -1.55 14.26
C ARG A 10 10.19 -2.64 15.16
N ARG A 11 9.53 -3.62 14.57
CA ARG A 11 9.13 -4.85 15.26
C ARG A 11 10.30 -5.84 15.33
N PRO A 12 10.29 -6.80 16.29
CA PRO A 12 11.28 -7.87 16.30
C PRO A 12 11.35 -8.61 14.96
N GLY A 13 12.55 -8.73 14.40
CA GLY A 13 12.78 -9.40 13.12
C GLY A 13 12.69 -8.52 11.88
N GLU A 14 12.19 -7.29 11.98
CA GLU A 14 12.22 -6.36 10.85
C GLU A 14 13.60 -5.71 10.68
N GLU A 15 14.00 -5.45 9.44
CA GLU A 15 15.27 -4.82 9.08
C GLU A 15 15.04 -3.55 8.25
N HIS A 16 15.78 -2.48 8.59
CA HIS A 16 15.77 -1.23 7.84
C HIS A 16 16.28 -1.44 6.40
N GLY A 17 15.52 -0.93 5.42
CA GLY A 17 15.86 -1.08 4.00
C GLY A 17 15.46 -2.43 3.37
N ARG A 18 15.05 -3.42 4.17
CA ARG A 18 14.50 -4.69 3.70
C ARG A 18 12.99 -4.75 3.83
N ASP A 19 12.49 -4.55 5.07
CA ASP A 19 11.06 -4.62 5.34
C ASP A 19 10.40 -3.25 5.21
N TYR A 20 11.04 -2.22 5.79
CA TYR A 20 10.66 -0.82 5.72
C TYR A 20 11.89 0.09 5.77
N TRP A 21 11.76 1.29 5.23
CA TRP A 21 12.62 2.41 5.53
C TRP A 21 12.10 3.07 6.81
N PHE A 22 12.69 2.74 7.97
CA PHE A 22 12.31 3.31 9.27
C PHE A 22 12.93 4.70 9.39
N LEU A 23 12.10 5.73 9.39
CA LEU A 23 12.50 7.14 9.46
C LEU A 23 12.11 7.72 10.83
N SER A 24 12.87 8.69 11.32
CA SER A 24 12.42 9.56 12.38
C SER A 24 11.34 10.53 11.86
N GLU A 25 10.55 11.12 12.76
CA GLU A 25 9.54 12.13 12.41
C GLU A 25 10.16 13.28 11.60
N GLY A 26 11.30 13.82 12.05
CA GLY A 26 11.99 14.91 11.35
C GLY A 26 12.56 14.53 9.98
N GLU A 27 12.96 13.27 9.78
CA GLU A 27 13.38 12.79 8.46
C GLU A 27 12.17 12.65 7.52
N PHE A 28 11.04 12.19 8.05
CA PHE A 28 9.80 12.09 7.30
C PHE A 28 9.29 13.48 6.88
N ASP A 29 9.29 14.46 7.82
CA ASP A 29 8.88 15.85 7.55
C ASP A 29 9.73 16.48 6.45
N ARG A 30 11.06 16.36 6.55
CA ARG A 30 11.97 16.89 5.52
C ARG A 30 11.65 16.28 4.15
N LYS A 31 11.44 14.98 4.07
CA LYS A 31 11.10 14.28 2.81
C LYS A 31 9.74 14.70 2.26
N LEU A 32 8.79 15.05 3.12
CA LEU A 32 7.51 15.63 2.70
C LEU A 32 7.70 17.02 2.08
N GLU A 33 8.52 17.88 2.73
CA GLU A 33 8.82 19.22 2.23
C GLU A 33 9.58 19.19 0.90
N GLU A 34 10.46 18.19 0.72
CA GLU A 34 11.22 17.96 -0.52
C GLU A 34 10.35 17.33 -1.64
N GLY A 35 9.13 16.87 -1.34
CA GLY A 35 8.25 16.22 -2.31
C GLY A 35 8.66 14.79 -2.68
N ASP A 36 9.46 14.15 -1.85
CA ASP A 36 10.04 12.82 -2.09
C ASP A 36 9.03 11.68 -2.14
N PHE A 37 7.81 11.90 -1.63
CA PHE A 37 6.80 10.84 -1.55
C PHE A 37 5.89 10.78 -2.78
N VAL A 38 5.69 9.59 -3.31
CA VAL A 38 4.62 9.26 -4.27
C VAL A 38 3.26 9.43 -3.62
N GLU A 39 3.13 8.86 -2.42
CA GLU A 39 1.97 8.92 -1.54
C GLU A 39 2.42 8.77 -0.09
N TRP A 40 1.60 9.22 0.83
CA TRP A 40 1.79 8.98 2.25
C TRP A 40 0.45 9.07 2.99
N VAL A 41 0.42 8.50 4.20
CA VAL A 41 -0.75 8.51 5.09
C VAL A 41 -0.30 8.55 6.54
N GLU A 42 -1.05 9.23 7.37
CA GLU A 42 -1.03 9.01 8.81
C GLU A 42 -1.90 7.80 9.12
N LEU A 43 -1.31 6.81 9.78
CA LEU A 43 -2.03 5.57 10.09
C LEU A 43 -3.13 5.86 11.10
N PRO A 44 -4.38 5.47 10.82
CA PRO A 44 -5.52 5.75 11.70
C PRO A 44 -5.48 4.95 13.01
N TRP A 45 -4.50 4.09 13.16
CA TRP A 45 -4.25 3.29 14.36
C TRP A 45 -2.82 3.51 14.86
N GLY A 46 -2.65 3.47 16.17
CA GLY A 46 -1.37 3.73 16.81
C GLY A 46 -1.25 5.19 17.25
N GLU A 47 -0.02 5.63 17.47
CA GLU A 47 0.30 6.96 18.05
C GLU A 47 0.56 8.02 16.95
N GLY A 48 -0.22 8.03 15.86
CA GLY A 48 -0.03 8.97 14.77
C GLY A 48 1.16 8.61 13.87
N TYR A 49 1.51 7.34 13.77
CA TYR A 49 2.58 6.89 12.88
C TYR A 49 2.23 7.16 11.42
N ARG A 50 3.25 7.49 10.64
CA ARG A 50 3.12 7.77 9.21
C ARG A 50 3.75 6.67 8.38
N SER A 51 3.21 6.47 7.17
CA SER A 51 3.77 5.56 6.19
C SER A 51 3.67 6.17 4.79
N GLY A 52 4.57 5.81 3.89
CA GLY A 52 4.53 6.32 2.52
C GLY A 52 5.57 5.68 1.63
N THR A 53 5.38 5.83 0.32
CA THR A 53 6.27 5.30 -0.72
C THR A 53 7.12 6.42 -1.31
N LEU A 54 8.43 6.23 -1.32
CA LEU A 54 9.38 7.20 -1.89
C LEU A 54 9.50 7.01 -3.41
N TRP A 55 9.61 8.11 -4.16
CA TRP A 55 9.93 8.09 -5.59
C TRP A 55 11.25 7.36 -5.87
N SER A 56 12.26 7.59 -5.06
CA SER A 56 13.57 6.94 -5.20
C SER A 56 13.51 5.42 -5.10
N GLU A 57 12.53 4.86 -4.38
CA GLU A 57 12.32 3.42 -4.30
C GLU A 57 11.70 2.88 -5.58
N LEU A 58 10.74 3.59 -6.20
CA LEU A 58 10.18 3.22 -7.49
C LEU A 58 11.26 3.29 -8.59
N ASP A 59 12.02 4.39 -8.62
CA ASP A 59 13.10 4.59 -9.60
C ASP A 59 14.15 3.48 -9.50
N ARG A 60 14.51 3.07 -8.29
CA ARG A 60 15.44 1.97 -8.05
C ARG A 60 14.93 0.65 -8.63
N ILE A 61 13.67 0.30 -8.39
CA ILE A 61 13.05 -0.93 -8.89
C ILE A 61 12.98 -0.92 -10.42
N VAL A 62 12.59 0.21 -11.01
CA VAL A 62 12.51 0.38 -12.46
C VAL A 62 13.90 0.31 -13.11
N ALA A 63 14.92 0.92 -12.49
CA ALA A 63 16.29 0.86 -12.97
C ALA A 63 16.87 -0.57 -12.97
N GLU A 64 16.35 -1.44 -12.09
CA GLU A 64 16.67 -2.87 -12.08
C GLU A 64 15.89 -3.70 -13.13
N GLY A 65 15.09 -3.06 -13.98
CA GLY A 65 14.26 -3.72 -15.00
C GLY A 65 13.06 -4.46 -14.42
N ARG A 66 12.60 -4.09 -13.23
CA ARG A 66 11.46 -4.68 -12.52
C ARG A 66 10.28 -3.73 -12.45
N SER A 67 9.07 -4.27 -12.34
CA SER A 67 7.85 -3.48 -12.08
C SER A 67 7.63 -3.33 -10.58
N PRO A 68 7.42 -2.10 -10.07
CA PRO A 68 7.05 -1.89 -8.67
C PRO A 68 5.69 -2.51 -8.34
N VAL A 69 5.59 -3.14 -7.19
CA VAL A 69 4.32 -3.58 -6.61
C VAL A 69 4.18 -2.93 -5.24
N LEU A 70 3.14 -2.12 -5.06
CA LEU A 70 2.85 -1.39 -3.84
C LEU A 70 1.72 -2.08 -3.07
N GLU A 71 1.94 -2.32 -1.78
CA GLU A 71 0.90 -2.71 -0.83
C GLU A 71 0.64 -1.52 0.09
N ILE A 72 -0.41 -0.77 -0.23
CA ILE A 72 -0.69 0.53 0.37
C ILE A 72 -2.17 0.67 0.73
N GLU A 73 -2.49 1.70 1.50
CA GLU A 73 -3.84 2.02 1.91
C GLU A 73 -4.68 2.47 0.70
N THR A 74 -6.00 2.25 0.76
CA THR A 74 -6.93 2.48 -0.35
C THR A 74 -6.88 3.90 -0.92
N GLY A 75 -6.88 4.92 -0.06
CA GLY A 75 -6.77 6.32 -0.51
C GLY A 75 -5.42 6.61 -1.15
N CYS A 76 -4.35 6.02 -0.64
CA CYS A 76 -3.02 6.09 -1.23
C CYS A 76 -2.97 5.47 -2.62
N ALA A 77 -3.62 4.32 -2.82
CA ALA A 77 -3.67 3.66 -4.13
C ALA A 77 -4.34 4.53 -5.19
N LEU A 78 -5.44 5.19 -4.84
CA LEU A 78 -6.13 6.14 -5.74
C LEU A 78 -5.24 7.37 -6.02
N ALA A 79 -4.55 7.90 -5.02
CA ALA A 79 -3.61 9.00 -5.23
C ALA A 79 -2.42 8.61 -6.12
N VAL A 80 -1.91 7.38 -6.01
CA VAL A 80 -0.87 6.85 -6.91
C VAL A 80 -1.39 6.76 -8.35
N ARG A 81 -2.60 6.24 -8.56
CA ARG A 81 -3.23 6.16 -9.89
C ARG A 81 -3.33 7.54 -10.54
N ASP A 82 -3.71 8.57 -9.77
CA ASP A 82 -3.85 9.93 -10.29
C ASP A 82 -2.49 10.54 -10.70
N ARG A 83 -1.40 10.13 -10.04
CA ARG A 83 -0.03 10.59 -10.35
C ARG A 83 0.67 9.75 -11.41
N ILE A 84 0.35 8.47 -11.48
CA ILE A 84 0.95 7.49 -12.39
C ILE A 84 -0.17 6.82 -13.20
N PRO A 85 -0.60 7.42 -14.33
CA PRO A 85 -1.71 6.88 -15.13
C PRO A 85 -1.51 5.45 -15.66
N ALA A 86 -0.26 4.96 -15.67
CA ALA A 86 0.06 3.59 -16.03
C ALA A 86 -0.07 2.60 -14.86
N ALA A 87 -0.35 3.06 -13.64
CA ALA A 87 -0.54 2.19 -12.50
C ALA A 87 -1.89 1.45 -12.63
N VAL A 88 -1.84 0.14 -12.40
CA VAL A 88 -3.03 -0.71 -12.29
C VAL A 88 -3.37 -0.91 -10.82
N THR A 89 -4.59 -0.58 -10.44
CA THR A 89 -5.07 -0.65 -9.06
C THR A 89 -5.88 -1.92 -8.84
N ILE A 90 -5.55 -2.66 -7.77
CA ILE A 90 -6.22 -3.92 -7.42
C ILE A 90 -6.71 -3.83 -5.97
N PHE A 91 -8.02 -3.88 -5.78
CA PHE A 91 -8.63 -3.93 -4.46
C PHE A 91 -8.74 -5.39 -4.00
N VAL A 92 -8.08 -5.75 -2.90
CA VAL A 92 -8.15 -7.11 -2.34
C VAL A 92 -9.03 -7.09 -1.09
N THR A 93 -10.08 -7.91 -1.08
CA THR A 93 -11.04 -7.96 0.02
C THR A 93 -11.28 -9.37 0.56
N ALA A 94 -11.79 -9.46 1.78
CA ALA A 94 -12.34 -10.72 2.31
C ALA A 94 -13.75 -10.98 1.73
N PRO A 95 -14.22 -12.24 1.71
CA PRO A 95 -15.51 -12.60 1.11
C PRO A 95 -16.72 -12.03 1.86
N SER A 96 -16.59 -11.74 3.15
CA SER A 96 -17.65 -11.14 3.96
C SER A 96 -17.10 -10.31 5.12
N ARG A 97 -18.01 -9.54 5.77
CA ARG A 97 -17.69 -8.80 7.00
C ARG A 97 -17.28 -9.73 8.13
N GLU A 98 -18.01 -10.83 8.31
CA GLU A 98 -17.77 -11.83 9.35
C GLU A 98 -16.38 -12.46 9.19
N GLU A 99 -15.98 -12.76 7.95
CA GLU A 99 -14.66 -13.32 7.67
C GLU A 99 -13.55 -12.30 7.91
N ARG A 100 -13.80 -11.03 7.61
CA ARG A 100 -12.86 -9.93 7.92
C ARG A 100 -12.68 -9.77 9.42
N GLU A 101 -13.78 -9.73 10.18
CA GLU A 101 -13.76 -9.68 11.63
C GLU A 101 -13.03 -10.89 12.23
N ARG A 102 -13.34 -12.10 11.75
CA ARG A 102 -12.66 -13.32 12.19
C ARG A 102 -11.13 -13.23 11.97
N ARG A 103 -10.68 -12.74 10.82
CA ARG A 103 -9.25 -12.58 10.51
C ARG A 103 -8.58 -11.52 11.38
N LEU A 104 -9.26 -10.42 11.68
CA LEU A 104 -8.75 -9.41 12.62
C LEU A 104 -8.58 -9.98 14.02
N ARG A 105 -9.59 -10.68 14.55
CA ARG A 105 -9.53 -11.33 15.88
C ARG A 105 -8.43 -12.40 15.98
N LEU A 106 -8.15 -13.14 14.90
CA LEU A 106 -7.08 -14.15 14.88
C LEU A 106 -5.66 -13.57 14.93
N ARG A 107 -5.46 -12.34 14.53
CA ARG A 107 -4.15 -11.67 14.63
C ARG A 107 -3.77 -11.33 16.07
N ALA A 108 -4.72 -11.36 17.02
CA ALA A 108 -4.55 -11.32 18.49
C ALA A 108 -3.66 -10.20 19.06
N THR A 109 -3.47 -9.10 18.33
CA THR A 109 -2.63 -7.97 18.77
C THR A 109 -3.43 -6.74 19.18
N GLU A 110 -4.78 -6.83 19.18
CA GLU A 110 -5.67 -5.68 19.25
C GLU A 110 -6.76 -5.85 20.32
N SER A 111 -7.15 -4.76 20.93
CA SER A 111 -8.31 -4.70 21.82
C SER A 111 -9.63 -4.75 21.03
N GLU A 112 -10.75 -5.06 21.70
CA GLU A 112 -12.08 -5.07 21.10
C GLU A 112 -12.44 -3.73 20.41
N GLY A 113 -12.11 -2.60 21.04
CA GLY A 113 -12.37 -1.27 20.48
C GLY A 113 -11.57 -0.99 19.21
N GLU A 114 -10.33 -1.45 19.14
CA GLU A 114 -9.49 -1.34 17.92
C GLU A 114 -10.02 -2.20 16.77
N ILE A 115 -10.63 -3.35 17.08
CA ILE A 115 -11.27 -4.20 16.08
C ILE A 115 -12.46 -3.51 15.45
N ASP A 116 -13.35 -2.91 16.27
CA ASP A 116 -14.52 -2.18 15.79
C ASP A 116 -14.13 -0.99 14.91
N GLU A 117 -13.13 -0.21 15.32
CA GLU A 117 -12.60 0.91 14.54
C GLU A 117 -12.05 0.44 13.17
N ARG A 118 -11.32 -0.67 13.16
CA ARG A 118 -10.78 -1.24 11.91
C ARG A 118 -11.88 -1.79 11.00
N LEU A 119 -12.95 -2.35 11.55
CA LEU A 119 -14.10 -2.77 10.78
C LEU A 119 -14.81 -1.58 10.12
N ASP A 120 -14.98 -0.48 10.84
CA ASP A 120 -15.56 0.75 10.31
C ASP A 120 -14.68 1.38 9.21
N ILE A 121 -13.36 1.36 9.38
CA ILE A 121 -12.41 1.78 8.35
C ILE A 121 -12.55 0.89 7.11
N ALA A 122 -12.60 -0.43 7.30
CA ALA A 122 -12.72 -1.38 6.20
C ALA A 122 -14.05 -1.23 5.43
N GLU A 123 -15.15 -0.87 6.08
CA GLU A 123 -16.42 -0.57 5.39
C GLU A 123 -16.30 0.68 4.51
N ARG A 124 -15.65 1.74 5.02
CA ARG A 124 -15.38 2.94 4.21
C ARG A 124 -14.47 2.64 3.01
N GLN A 125 -13.44 1.82 3.21
CA GLN A 125 -12.55 1.41 2.13
C GLN A 125 -13.27 0.55 1.09
N LEU A 126 -14.16 -0.35 1.52
CA LEU A 126 -14.94 -1.19 0.61
C LEU A 126 -15.86 -0.36 -0.30
N ALA A 127 -16.36 0.77 0.17
CA ALA A 127 -17.16 1.69 -0.65
C ALA A 127 -16.36 2.28 -1.83
N LEU A 128 -15.01 2.30 -1.74
CA LEU A 128 -14.12 2.76 -2.80
C LEU A 128 -13.70 1.65 -3.78
N ALA A 129 -14.03 0.39 -3.50
CA ALA A 129 -13.65 -0.73 -4.37
C ALA A 129 -14.07 -0.56 -5.85
N PRO A 130 -15.24 0.02 -6.17
CA PRO A 130 -15.63 0.27 -7.56
C PRO A 130 -14.75 1.28 -8.33
N GLU A 131 -13.90 2.04 -7.63
CA GLU A 131 -12.96 2.98 -8.24
C GLU A 131 -11.65 2.30 -8.69
N PHE A 132 -11.41 1.07 -8.28
CA PHE A 132 -10.24 0.27 -8.65
C PHE A 132 -10.44 -0.42 -9.99
N ASP A 133 -9.35 -0.65 -10.73
CA ASP A 133 -9.39 -1.35 -12.01
C ASP A 133 -9.82 -2.80 -11.85
N HIS A 134 -9.40 -3.44 -10.74
CA HIS A 134 -9.75 -4.82 -10.42
C HIS A 134 -10.12 -4.97 -8.94
N THR A 135 -11.00 -5.95 -8.68
CA THR A 135 -11.32 -6.38 -7.31
C THR A 135 -11.12 -7.88 -7.20
N VAL A 136 -10.29 -8.32 -6.25
CA VAL A 136 -10.01 -9.73 -5.96
C VAL A 136 -10.56 -10.09 -4.58
N VAL A 137 -11.41 -11.11 -4.53
CA VAL A 137 -11.94 -11.63 -3.27
C VAL A 137 -11.03 -12.75 -2.76
N ASN A 138 -10.37 -12.53 -1.63
CA ASN A 138 -9.50 -13.50 -0.98
C ASN A 138 -10.33 -14.42 -0.06
N ASP A 139 -11.16 -15.28 -0.66
CA ASP A 139 -11.90 -16.35 0.00
C ASP A 139 -11.06 -17.63 0.12
N ASP A 140 -10.35 -17.96 -0.96
CA ASP A 140 -9.34 -19.01 -1.03
C ASP A 140 -8.00 -18.41 -1.47
N ARG A 141 -6.93 -18.74 -0.74
CA ARG A 141 -5.62 -18.16 -0.97
C ARG A 141 -5.04 -18.51 -2.35
N GLU A 142 -5.13 -19.76 -2.76
CA GLU A 142 -4.51 -20.23 -4.00
C GLU A 142 -5.23 -19.62 -5.21
N ARG A 143 -6.56 -19.59 -5.14
CA ARG A 143 -7.39 -18.95 -6.16
C ARG A 143 -7.09 -17.45 -6.26
N ALA A 144 -7.05 -16.73 -5.13
CA ALA A 144 -6.79 -15.31 -5.12
C ALA A 144 -5.39 -14.98 -5.65
N VAL A 145 -4.37 -15.79 -5.31
CA VAL A 145 -3.02 -15.63 -5.86
C VAL A 145 -3.01 -15.86 -7.37
N THR A 146 -3.68 -16.90 -7.87
CA THR A 146 -3.78 -17.17 -9.30
C THR A 146 -4.43 -16.03 -10.07
N GLU A 147 -5.52 -15.46 -9.50
CA GLU A 147 -6.21 -14.30 -10.07
C GLU A 147 -5.30 -13.06 -10.09
N LEU A 148 -4.62 -12.76 -8.99
CA LEU A 148 -3.65 -11.66 -8.89
C LEU A 148 -2.51 -11.83 -9.90
N GLU A 149 -1.94 -13.03 -10.03
CA GLU A 149 -0.87 -13.29 -11.00
C GLU A 149 -1.35 -13.06 -12.44
N GLY A 150 -2.59 -13.42 -12.77
CA GLY A 150 -3.20 -13.16 -14.07
C GLY A 150 -3.27 -11.66 -14.36
N ILE A 151 -3.84 -10.88 -13.44
CA ILE A 151 -3.95 -9.42 -13.56
C ILE A 151 -2.57 -8.76 -13.70
N VAL A 152 -1.62 -9.13 -12.85
CA VAL A 152 -0.26 -8.57 -12.91
C VAL A 152 0.41 -8.90 -14.25
N ARG A 153 0.26 -10.10 -14.76
CA ARG A 153 0.83 -10.50 -16.07
C ARG A 153 0.23 -9.69 -17.20
N GLU A 154 -1.10 -9.54 -17.24
CA GLU A 154 -1.78 -8.72 -18.24
C GLU A 154 -1.33 -7.25 -18.16
N ALA A 155 -1.21 -6.71 -16.94
CA ALA A 155 -0.70 -5.36 -16.73
C ALA A 155 0.74 -5.19 -17.24
N MET A 156 1.62 -6.16 -17.00
CA MET A 156 3.01 -6.12 -17.48
C MET A 156 3.11 -6.24 -18.99
N ASP A 157 2.27 -7.04 -19.63
CA ASP A 157 2.24 -7.21 -21.09
C ASP A 157 1.67 -5.97 -21.80
N GLY A 158 0.76 -5.23 -21.13
CA GLY A 158 0.14 -4.00 -21.62
C GLY A 158 0.85 -2.71 -21.20
N ALA A 159 1.79 -2.78 -20.26
CA ALA A 159 2.39 -1.60 -19.66
C ALA A 159 3.31 -0.86 -20.63
N GLY A 160 2.94 0.37 -20.92
CA GLY A 160 3.88 1.41 -21.33
C GLY A 160 4.87 1.70 -20.20
N THR A 161 6.04 2.20 -20.55
CA THR A 161 7.11 2.58 -19.61
C THR A 161 6.57 3.52 -18.54
N ILE A 162 6.78 3.20 -17.24
CA ILE A 162 6.51 4.12 -16.13
C ILE A 162 7.37 5.37 -16.39
N PRO A 163 6.78 6.58 -16.47
CA PRO A 163 7.56 7.79 -16.71
C PRO A 163 8.53 7.99 -15.53
N ALA A 164 9.77 8.36 -15.85
CA ALA A 164 10.74 8.76 -14.84
C ALA A 164 10.16 9.94 -14.03
N HIS A 165 10.40 9.93 -12.71
CA HIS A 165 9.99 11.03 -11.85
C HIS A 165 10.63 12.35 -12.30
N ASP A 166 9.81 13.39 -12.52
CA ASP A 166 10.27 14.76 -12.69
C ASP A 166 10.25 15.45 -11.32
N PRO A 167 11.41 15.74 -10.71
CA PRO A 167 11.50 16.37 -9.37
C PRO A 167 11.14 17.86 -9.36
N SER A 168 10.64 18.41 -10.47
CA SER A 168 10.25 19.82 -10.53
C SER A 168 9.05 20.09 -9.62
N PRO A 169 9.15 21.02 -8.67
CA PRO A 169 8.03 21.39 -7.80
C PRO A 169 6.91 22.02 -8.64
N ARG A 170 5.70 21.53 -8.46
CA ARG A 170 4.47 22.12 -9.02
C ARG A 170 3.87 23.13 -8.05
#